data_e59f9d2d2fd32ed823468d714ff1e875
#
_entry.id   e59f9d2d2fd32ed823468d714ff1e875
#
_cell.length_a   1.000
_cell.length_b   1.000
_cell.length_c   1.000
_cell.angle_alpha   90.00
_cell.angle_beta   90.00
_cell.angle_gamma   90.00
#
_symmetry.space_group_name_H-M   'P 1'
#
loop_
_entity.id
_entity.type
_entity.pdbx_description
1 polymer ?
#
loop_
_entity_poly.entity_id
_entity_poly.type
_entity_poly.pdbx_seq_one_letter_code
_entity_poly.pdbx_strand_id
1 'polypeptide(L)'
;MPSPDKEYRVKISTIRGDYKDGKENKNRLRMWEKSDFIPRPNDIFQERLYCVQWMKPKPNSTKFDYQFRPVTPDDLKREQIVIDYVQTHLVDWQEKGFIPDSIIEKGDETERLYRERGWTYWHHLFNPRQLLVAGLTRSNLDDKLAFSMTRLANQNARLSRWDGNSGGGGCV
;
A
#
# COMPACT_ATOMS: atom_id res chain seq x y z
N MET A 1 -25.74 -11.75 -19.87
CA MET A 1 -25.23 -10.90 -18.77
C MET A 1 -25.51 -11.58 -17.45
N PRO A 2 -24.61 -11.54 -16.45
CA PRO A 2 -24.89 -12.09 -15.12
C PRO A 2 -26.09 -11.40 -14.49
N SER A 3 -26.95 -12.15 -13.82
CA SER A 3 -28.09 -11.58 -13.09
C SER A 3 -27.57 -10.72 -11.93
N PRO A 4 -28.09 -9.50 -11.70
CA PRO A 4 -27.62 -8.61 -10.63
C PRO A 4 -27.85 -9.19 -9.22
N ASP A 5 -28.74 -10.15 -9.07
CA ASP A 5 -29.09 -10.76 -7.78
C ASP A 5 -28.30 -12.03 -7.46
N LYS A 6 -27.37 -12.44 -8.34
CA LYS A 6 -26.60 -13.66 -8.14
C LYS A 6 -25.18 -13.35 -7.68
N GLU A 7 -24.84 -13.74 -6.44
CA GLU A 7 -23.49 -13.64 -5.90
C GLU A 7 -22.59 -14.65 -6.64
N TYR A 8 -21.50 -14.13 -7.23
CA TYR A 8 -20.47 -14.92 -7.89
C TYR A 8 -19.19 -14.92 -7.05
N ARG A 9 -18.75 -16.10 -6.62
CA ARG A 9 -17.50 -16.25 -5.89
C ARG A 9 -16.47 -16.90 -6.78
N VAL A 10 -15.35 -16.21 -6.98
CA VAL A 10 -14.22 -16.68 -7.78
C VAL A 10 -12.96 -16.71 -6.91
N LYS A 11 -12.18 -17.79 -6.99
CA LYS A 11 -10.92 -17.89 -6.27
C LYS A 11 -9.91 -16.85 -6.81
N ILE A 12 -9.12 -16.24 -5.94
CA ILE A 12 -8.07 -15.29 -6.31
C ILE A 12 -7.05 -15.95 -7.26
N SER A 13 -6.71 -17.22 -7.04
CA SER A 13 -5.85 -17.99 -7.93
C SER A 13 -6.38 -18.08 -9.36
N THR A 14 -7.70 -18.20 -9.53
CA THR A 14 -8.35 -18.20 -10.85
C THR A 14 -8.25 -16.82 -11.51
N ILE A 15 -8.43 -15.75 -10.74
CA ILE A 15 -8.30 -14.36 -11.26
C ILE A 15 -6.87 -14.11 -11.73
N ARG A 16 -5.87 -14.51 -10.96
CA ARG A 16 -4.45 -14.41 -11.34
C ARG A 16 -4.06 -15.35 -12.49
N GLY A 17 -4.87 -16.39 -12.78
CA GLY A 17 -4.52 -17.43 -13.73
C GLY A 17 -3.31 -18.22 -13.28
N ASP A 18 -3.28 -18.64 -11.99
CA ASP A 18 -2.18 -19.44 -11.44
C ASP A 18 -2.01 -20.76 -12.21
N TYR A 19 -0.79 -21.08 -12.60
CA TYR A 19 -0.41 -22.33 -13.25
C TYR A 19 0.98 -22.78 -12.81
N LYS A 20 1.29 -24.05 -13.09
CA LYS A 20 2.64 -24.60 -12.85
C LYS A 20 3.42 -24.65 -14.15
N ASP A 21 4.68 -24.22 -14.07
CA ASP A 21 5.68 -24.37 -15.13
C ASP A 21 6.89 -25.11 -14.54
N GLY A 22 6.96 -26.42 -14.80
CA GLY A 22 7.90 -27.29 -14.10
C GLY A 22 7.66 -27.32 -12.60
N LYS A 23 8.63 -26.85 -11.81
CA LYS A 23 8.54 -26.74 -10.33
C LYS A 23 8.03 -25.37 -9.88
N GLU A 24 8.00 -24.38 -10.76
CA GLU A 24 7.64 -23.01 -10.43
C GLU A 24 6.14 -22.76 -10.54
N ASN A 25 5.60 -21.98 -9.58
CA ASN A 25 4.25 -21.46 -9.66
C ASN A 25 4.28 -20.14 -10.41
N LYS A 26 3.57 -20.05 -11.53
CA LYS A 26 3.46 -18.85 -12.36
C LYS A 26 2.02 -18.36 -12.44
N ASN A 27 1.84 -17.11 -12.86
CA ASN A 27 0.53 -16.53 -13.13
C ASN A 27 0.64 -15.41 -14.17
N ARG A 28 -0.48 -14.75 -14.46
CA ARG A 28 -0.59 -13.68 -15.48
C ARG A 28 -0.48 -12.27 -14.90
N LEU A 29 -0.05 -12.10 -13.64
CA LEU A 29 0.16 -10.79 -13.08
C LEU A 29 1.28 -10.06 -13.83
N ARG A 30 1.07 -8.79 -14.10
CA ARG A 30 2.15 -7.91 -14.52
C ARG A 30 3.11 -7.71 -13.35
N MET A 31 4.39 -7.82 -13.62
CA MET A 31 5.41 -7.39 -12.66
C MET A 31 5.49 -5.86 -12.69
N TRP A 32 5.42 -5.24 -11.52
CA TRP A 32 5.54 -3.80 -11.38
C TRP A 32 6.95 -3.34 -11.71
N GLU A 33 7.05 -2.22 -12.41
CA GLU A 33 8.31 -1.55 -12.74
C GLU A 33 8.73 -0.58 -11.63
N LYS A 34 9.98 -0.14 -11.63
CA LYS A 34 10.50 0.81 -10.61
C LYS A 34 9.68 2.10 -10.48
N SER A 35 9.06 2.55 -11.56
CA SER A 35 8.21 3.74 -11.58
C SER A 35 6.79 3.51 -11.06
N ASP A 36 6.38 2.26 -10.87
CA ASP A 36 5.03 1.95 -10.40
C ASP A 36 4.93 2.14 -8.87
N PHE A 37 3.89 2.80 -8.42
CA PHE A 37 3.50 2.90 -7.00
C PHE A 37 1.98 2.82 -6.81
N ILE A 38 1.24 2.78 -7.91
CA ILE A 38 -0.19 2.48 -8.01
C ILE A 38 -0.43 1.46 -9.11
N PRO A 39 -1.53 0.69 -9.07
CA PRO A 39 -1.90 -0.21 -10.16
C PRO A 39 -2.14 0.57 -11.46
N ARG A 40 -1.70 0.02 -12.58
CA ARG A 40 -2.07 0.55 -13.91
C ARG A 40 -3.53 0.16 -14.24
N PRO A 41 -4.23 0.90 -15.11
CA PRO A 41 -5.65 0.64 -15.43
C PRO A 41 -5.96 -0.79 -15.87
N ASN A 42 -4.99 -1.48 -16.49
CA ASN A 42 -5.14 -2.85 -16.98
C ASN A 42 -4.65 -3.92 -16.01
N ASP A 43 -4.17 -3.53 -14.82
CA ASP A 43 -3.75 -4.51 -13.81
C ASP A 43 -4.96 -5.25 -13.27
N ILE A 44 -4.78 -6.54 -12.98
CA ILE A 44 -5.84 -7.42 -12.45
C ILE A 44 -6.38 -6.91 -11.11
N PHE A 45 -5.48 -6.42 -10.26
CA PHE A 45 -5.84 -5.85 -8.97
C PHE A 45 -5.82 -4.33 -9.04
N GLN A 46 -6.91 -3.73 -8.59
CA GLN A 46 -7.08 -2.28 -8.47
C GLN A 46 -7.20 -1.91 -6.99
N GLU A 47 -6.72 -0.74 -6.64
CA GLU A 47 -6.86 -0.16 -5.30
C GLU A 47 -7.85 0.99 -5.36
N ARG A 48 -8.70 1.11 -4.34
CA ARG A 48 -9.58 2.25 -4.19
C ARG A 48 -9.77 2.60 -2.72
N LEU A 49 -9.85 3.86 -2.44
CA LEU A 49 -10.32 4.35 -1.15
C LEU A 49 -11.82 4.03 -1.01
N TYR A 50 -12.22 3.27 0.00
CA TYR A 50 -13.62 2.89 0.20
C TYR A 50 -14.23 3.42 1.50
N CYS A 51 -13.40 3.75 2.50
CA CYS A 51 -13.84 4.41 3.73
C CYS A 51 -12.74 5.24 4.34
N VAL A 52 -13.11 6.18 5.19
CA VAL A 52 -12.21 7.01 6.00
C VAL A 52 -12.50 6.76 7.47
N GLN A 53 -11.47 6.40 8.24
CA GLN A 53 -11.57 6.30 9.69
C GLN A 53 -11.16 7.61 10.34
N TRP A 54 -12.07 8.19 11.12
CA TRP A 54 -11.80 9.35 11.93
C TRP A 54 -11.44 8.95 13.36
N MET A 55 -10.46 9.65 13.92
CA MET A 55 -10.08 9.51 15.33
C MET A 55 -10.42 10.82 16.05
N LYS A 56 -11.31 10.74 17.02
CA LYS A 56 -11.68 11.87 17.88
C LYS A 56 -11.14 11.64 19.29
N PRO A 57 -10.31 12.53 19.84
CA PRO A 57 -9.86 12.41 21.23
C PRO A 57 -11.05 12.38 22.19
N LYS A 58 -11.04 11.48 23.16
CA LYS A 58 -12.01 11.49 24.26
C LYS A 58 -11.62 12.54 25.28
N PRO A 59 -12.57 13.34 25.79
CA PRO A 59 -12.29 14.28 26.86
C PRO A 59 -11.69 13.57 28.09
N ASN A 60 -10.63 14.13 28.66
CA ASN A 60 -9.96 13.60 29.84
C ASN A 60 -9.45 12.17 29.75
N SER A 61 -9.06 11.72 28.55
CA SER A 61 -8.58 10.35 28.30
C SER A 61 -7.47 10.37 27.24
N THR A 62 -6.57 9.40 27.31
CA THR A 62 -5.59 9.11 26.25
C THR A 62 -6.18 8.27 25.11
N LYS A 63 -7.46 7.90 25.22
CA LYS A 63 -8.15 7.05 24.23
C LYS A 63 -8.84 7.89 23.17
N PHE A 64 -9.10 7.27 22.02
CA PHE A 64 -9.81 7.85 20.89
C PHE A 64 -11.13 7.13 20.64
N ASP A 65 -12.12 7.87 20.15
CA ASP A 65 -13.30 7.31 19.50
C ASP A 65 -13.03 7.21 18.00
N TYR A 66 -13.35 6.05 17.43
CA TYR A 66 -13.16 5.76 16.01
C TYR A 66 -14.51 5.77 15.30
N GLN A 67 -14.59 6.49 14.19
CA GLN A 67 -15.77 6.54 13.36
C GLN A 67 -15.38 6.29 11.90
N PHE A 68 -16.05 5.33 11.27
CA PHE A 68 -15.91 5.11 9.83
C PHE A 68 -16.95 5.91 9.09
N ARG A 69 -16.55 6.55 8.01
CA ARG A 69 -17.46 7.23 7.10
C ARG A 69 -17.22 6.85 5.65
N PRO A 70 -18.23 6.92 4.78
CA PRO A 70 -18.05 6.72 3.35
C PRO A 70 -17.13 7.78 2.77
N VAL A 71 -16.49 7.43 1.66
CA VAL A 71 -15.62 8.33 0.90
C VAL A 71 -16.47 9.39 0.20
N THR A 72 -16.04 10.64 0.28
CA THR A 72 -16.65 11.77 -0.42
C THR A 72 -15.88 12.13 -1.69
N PRO A 73 -16.48 12.89 -2.63
CA PRO A 73 -15.75 13.41 -3.80
C PRO A 73 -14.50 14.23 -3.41
N ASP A 74 -14.54 14.96 -2.28
CA ASP A 74 -13.40 15.72 -1.81
C ASP A 74 -12.28 14.83 -1.27
N ASP A 75 -12.59 13.68 -0.69
CA ASP A 75 -11.58 12.70 -0.29
C ASP A 75 -10.87 12.12 -1.53
N LEU A 76 -11.60 11.85 -2.61
CA LEU A 76 -11.01 11.39 -3.87
C LEU A 76 -10.14 12.46 -4.54
N LYS A 77 -10.54 13.74 -4.49
CA LYS A 77 -9.69 14.85 -4.97
C LYS A 77 -8.39 14.94 -4.17
N ARG A 78 -8.45 14.81 -2.84
CA ARG A 78 -7.25 14.78 -1.99
C ARG A 78 -6.36 13.59 -2.31
N GLU A 79 -6.95 12.41 -2.58
CA GLU A 79 -6.18 11.24 -3.00
C GLU A 79 -5.44 11.50 -4.32
N GLN A 80 -6.09 12.14 -5.29
CA GLN A 80 -5.44 12.49 -6.56
C GLN A 80 -4.29 13.47 -6.36
N ILE A 81 -4.45 14.49 -5.50
CA ILE A 81 -3.37 15.43 -5.17
C ILE A 81 -2.16 14.69 -4.57
N VAL A 82 -2.40 13.70 -3.70
CA VAL A 82 -1.33 12.87 -3.13
C VAL A 82 -0.63 12.06 -4.22
N ILE A 83 -1.38 11.43 -5.12
CA ILE A 83 -0.82 10.66 -6.23
C ILE A 83 0.06 11.54 -7.11
N ASP A 84 -0.44 12.69 -7.52
CA ASP A 84 0.29 13.63 -8.39
C ASP A 84 1.57 14.15 -7.71
N TYR A 85 1.50 14.42 -6.41
CA TYR A 85 2.65 14.85 -5.64
C TYR A 85 3.72 13.77 -5.54
N VAL A 86 3.32 12.52 -5.21
CA VAL A 86 4.24 11.38 -5.14
C VAL A 86 4.84 11.10 -6.52
N GLN A 87 4.04 11.14 -7.59
CA GLN A 87 4.53 10.95 -8.96
C GLN A 87 5.65 11.92 -9.31
N THR A 88 5.53 13.17 -8.87
CA THR A 88 6.52 14.22 -9.15
C THR A 88 7.81 14.06 -8.34
N HIS A 89 7.71 13.53 -7.11
CA HIS A 89 8.84 13.53 -6.16
C HIS A 89 9.48 12.16 -5.95
N LEU A 90 8.87 11.07 -6.43
CA LEU A 90 9.31 9.70 -6.12
C LEU A 90 10.77 9.46 -6.51
N VAL A 91 11.17 9.86 -7.71
CA VAL A 91 12.53 9.66 -8.22
C VAL A 91 13.54 10.45 -7.36
N ASP A 92 13.26 11.73 -7.09
CA ASP A 92 14.11 12.57 -6.24
C ASP A 92 14.26 11.99 -4.82
N TRP A 93 13.17 11.48 -4.24
CA TRP A 93 13.22 10.83 -2.94
C TRP A 93 13.99 9.51 -2.94
N GLN A 94 13.94 8.77 -4.03
CA GLN A 94 14.72 7.54 -4.20
C GLN A 94 16.21 7.87 -4.36
N GLU A 95 16.57 8.84 -5.17
CA GLU A 95 17.95 9.29 -5.35
C GLU A 95 18.58 9.81 -4.04
N LYS A 96 17.77 10.46 -3.19
CA LYS A 96 18.18 10.92 -1.86
C LYS A 96 18.15 9.83 -0.78
N GLY A 97 17.70 8.62 -1.10
CA GLY A 97 17.58 7.53 -0.14
C GLY A 97 16.45 7.74 0.89
N PHE A 98 15.46 8.60 0.61
CA PHE A 98 14.29 8.81 1.48
C PHE A 98 13.26 7.70 1.31
N ILE A 99 13.12 7.18 0.11
CA ILE A 99 12.27 6.06 -0.27
C ILE A 99 13.15 4.96 -0.86
N PRO A 100 12.98 3.68 -0.47
CA PRO A 100 13.78 2.59 -1.00
C PRO A 100 13.54 2.41 -2.50
N ASP A 101 14.61 2.19 -3.25
CA ASP A 101 14.60 1.95 -4.70
C ASP A 101 15.18 0.59 -5.09
N SER A 102 15.52 -0.23 -4.10
CA SER A 102 16.11 -1.55 -4.31
C SER A 102 15.07 -2.60 -4.69
N ILE A 103 15.51 -3.56 -5.50
CA ILE A 103 14.73 -4.74 -5.90
C ILE A 103 14.54 -5.64 -4.67
N ILE A 104 13.37 -6.24 -4.55
CA ILE A 104 13.11 -7.28 -3.57
C ILE A 104 13.85 -8.54 -4.02
N GLU A 105 14.80 -9.00 -3.22
CA GLU A 105 15.49 -10.26 -3.49
C GLU A 105 14.51 -11.43 -3.32
N LYS A 106 14.55 -12.39 -4.26
CA LYS A 106 13.72 -13.59 -4.18
C LYS A 106 14.24 -14.50 -3.07
N GLY A 107 13.36 -14.89 -2.19
CA GLY A 107 13.57 -15.83 -1.10
C GLY A 107 12.23 -16.44 -0.70
N ASP A 108 12.23 -17.40 0.21
CA ASP A 108 11.03 -18.17 0.59
C ASP A 108 9.84 -17.29 0.99
N GLU A 109 10.09 -16.21 1.73
CA GLU A 109 9.04 -15.29 2.16
C GLU A 109 8.72 -14.21 1.10
N THR A 110 9.71 -13.75 0.35
CA THR A 110 9.55 -12.64 -0.60
C THR A 110 9.01 -13.08 -1.96
N GLU A 111 9.16 -14.36 -2.33
CA GLU A 111 8.59 -14.90 -3.58
C GLU A 111 7.08 -14.69 -3.67
N ARG A 112 6.38 -14.70 -2.53
CA ARG A 112 4.94 -14.42 -2.47
C ARG A 112 4.58 -13.03 -2.97
N LEU A 113 5.42 -12.01 -2.78
CA LEU A 113 5.20 -10.64 -3.25
C LEU A 113 5.15 -10.61 -4.78
N TYR A 114 6.06 -11.31 -5.41
CA TYR A 114 6.08 -11.46 -6.87
C TYR A 114 4.85 -12.21 -7.37
N ARG A 115 4.61 -13.38 -6.82
CA ARG A 115 3.56 -14.29 -7.29
C ARG A 115 2.15 -13.80 -6.98
N GLU A 116 1.95 -13.15 -5.86
CA GLU A 116 0.61 -12.76 -5.38
C GLU A 116 0.25 -11.32 -5.71
N ARG A 117 1.24 -10.45 -5.90
CA ARG A 117 1.05 -9.02 -6.10
C ARG A 117 1.73 -8.46 -7.34
N GLY A 118 2.74 -9.14 -7.89
CA GLY A 118 3.58 -8.62 -8.96
C GLY A 118 4.57 -7.55 -8.47
N TRP A 119 4.78 -7.41 -7.17
CA TRP A 119 5.67 -6.39 -6.61
C TRP A 119 7.12 -6.83 -6.70
N THR A 120 7.98 -5.95 -7.21
CA THR A 120 9.38 -6.22 -7.51
C THR A 120 10.35 -5.30 -6.77
N TYR A 121 9.89 -4.15 -6.27
CA TYR A 121 10.68 -3.19 -5.50
C TYR A 121 10.10 -2.95 -4.12
N TRP A 122 10.93 -2.62 -3.14
CA TRP A 122 10.49 -2.43 -1.76
C TRP A 122 9.48 -1.30 -1.58
N HIS A 123 9.55 -0.22 -2.39
CA HIS A 123 8.55 0.84 -2.29
C HIS A 123 7.14 0.42 -2.77
N HIS A 124 7.00 -0.68 -3.52
CA HIS A 124 5.68 -1.22 -3.89
C HIS A 124 4.85 -1.70 -2.69
N LEU A 125 5.49 -1.91 -1.53
CA LEU A 125 4.79 -2.26 -0.29
C LEU A 125 4.03 -1.08 0.33
N PHE A 126 4.17 0.13 -0.23
CA PHE A 126 3.56 1.34 0.30
C PHE A 126 2.56 1.93 -0.68
N ASN A 127 1.42 2.39 -0.16
CA ASN A 127 0.48 3.16 -0.96
C ASN A 127 0.94 4.63 -1.11
N PRO A 128 0.31 5.43 -1.99
CA PRO A 128 0.73 6.82 -2.22
C PRO A 128 0.80 7.68 -0.95
N ARG A 129 -0.15 7.54 -0.04
CA ARG A 129 -0.16 8.31 1.22
C ARG A 129 0.98 7.91 2.14
N GLN A 130 1.32 6.64 2.19
CA GLN A 130 2.43 6.12 2.97
C GLN A 130 3.77 6.60 2.41
N LEU A 131 3.93 6.59 1.07
CA LEU A 131 5.09 7.16 0.40
C LEU A 131 5.22 8.66 0.64
N LEU A 132 4.11 9.41 0.57
CA LEU A 132 4.07 10.84 0.88
C LEU A 132 4.56 11.10 2.30
N VAL A 133 3.99 10.40 3.29
CA VAL A 133 4.38 10.55 4.70
C VAL A 133 5.84 10.20 4.90
N ALA A 134 6.31 9.08 4.35
CA ALA A 134 7.70 8.66 4.47
C ALA A 134 8.65 9.68 3.82
N GLY A 135 8.39 10.09 2.57
CA GLY A 135 9.22 11.05 1.85
C GLY A 135 9.28 12.41 2.55
N LEU A 136 8.14 12.99 2.93
CA LEU A 136 8.09 14.28 3.65
C LEU A 136 8.72 14.20 5.04
N THR A 137 8.47 13.13 5.77
CA THR A 137 9.07 12.97 7.10
C THR A 137 10.58 12.86 6.99
N ARG A 138 11.09 12.02 6.09
CA ARG A 138 12.54 11.84 5.91
C ARG A 138 13.22 13.09 5.38
N SER A 139 12.59 13.85 4.51
CA SER A 139 13.14 15.12 4.00
C SER A 139 13.28 16.22 5.06
N ASN A 140 12.53 16.12 6.16
CA ASN A 140 12.51 17.11 7.25
C ASN A 140 13.18 16.61 8.55
N LEU A 141 13.59 15.33 8.61
CA LEU A 141 14.26 14.77 9.78
C LEU A 141 15.77 14.85 9.65
N ASP A 142 16.42 15.21 10.75
CA ASP A 142 17.85 15.01 10.93
C ASP A 142 18.19 13.50 10.91
N ASP A 143 19.36 13.11 10.42
CA ASP A 143 19.80 11.72 10.32
C ASP A 143 19.74 10.96 11.65
N LYS A 144 19.95 11.66 12.76
CA LYS A 144 19.81 11.09 14.12
C LYS A 144 18.41 10.59 14.46
N LEU A 145 17.38 11.17 13.83
CA LEU A 145 15.99 10.80 14.04
C LEU A 145 15.48 9.79 12.97
N ALA A 146 16.27 9.52 11.95
CA ALA A 146 15.93 8.56 10.90
C ALA A 146 15.61 7.15 11.44
N PHE A 147 16.18 6.78 12.59
CA PHE A 147 15.90 5.52 13.28
C PHE A 147 14.41 5.35 13.66
N SER A 148 13.71 6.45 13.91
CA SER A 148 12.26 6.42 14.20
C SER A 148 11.42 6.03 12.98
N MET A 149 11.96 6.18 11.78
CA MET A 149 11.29 5.85 10.52
C MET A 149 11.13 4.35 10.30
N THR A 150 12.02 3.51 10.84
CA THR A 150 11.90 2.05 10.69
C THR A 150 10.62 1.52 11.29
N ARG A 151 10.21 2.05 12.46
CA ARG A 151 8.94 1.69 13.10
C ARG A 151 7.74 2.20 12.30
N LEU A 152 7.82 3.43 11.79
CA LEU A 152 6.78 4.01 10.95
C LEU A 152 6.58 3.19 9.67
N ALA A 153 7.66 2.82 8.98
CA ALA A 153 7.62 2.01 7.77
C ALA A 153 7.03 0.62 8.04
N ASN A 154 7.44 -0.03 9.13
CA ASN A 154 6.92 -1.36 9.49
C ASN A 154 5.42 -1.35 9.80
N GLN A 155 4.90 -0.30 10.42
CA GLN A 155 3.47 -0.19 10.77
C GLN A 155 2.59 0.30 9.62
N ASN A 156 3.16 0.99 8.63
CA ASN A 156 2.44 1.64 7.54
C ASN A 156 2.60 0.96 6.18
N ALA A 157 3.16 -0.25 6.10
CA ALA A 157 3.22 -0.97 4.82
C ALA A 157 1.84 -1.56 4.44
N ARG A 158 1.57 -1.75 3.15
CA ARG A 158 0.35 -2.41 2.63
C ARG A 158 0.11 -3.81 3.23
N LEU A 159 1.15 -4.46 3.71
CA LEU A 159 1.10 -5.76 4.35
C LEU A 159 0.94 -5.68 5.88
N SER A 160 0.88 -4.49 6.45
CA SER A 160 0.67 -4.32 7.89
C SER A 160 -0.67 -4.89 8.31
N ARG A 161 -0.66 -5.66 9.40
CA ARG A 161 -1.86 -6.28 9.93
C ARG A 161 -2.77 -5.20 10.55
N TRP A 162 -4.03 -5.19 10.17
CA TRP A 162 -5.04 -4.44 10.89
C TRP A 162 -5.25 -5.08 12.26
N ASP A 163 -4.97 -4.34 13.33
CA ASP A 163 -5.31 -4.71 14.68
C ASP A 163 -6.35 -3.73 15.24
N GLY A 164 -7.61 -4.14 15.20
CA GLY A 164 -8.72 -3.33 15.70
C GLY A 164 -8.80 -3.24 17.23
N ASN A 165 -8.00 -4.03 17.96
CA ASN A 165 -8.05 -4.11 19.42
C ASN A 165 -6.90 -3.39 20.12
N SER A 166 -5.77 -3.20 19.46
CA SER A 166 -4.69 -2.39 20.00
C SER A 166 -4.90 -0.95 19.56
N GLY A 167 -5.08 -0.03 20.49
CA GLY A 167 -5.30 1.41 20.23
C GLY A 167 -4.15 2.11 19.47
N GLY A 168 -3.43 1.41 18.64
CA GLY A 168 -2.35 1.81 17.78
C GLY A 168 -2.40 1.16 16.40
N GLY A 169 -3.56 0.71 15.94
CA GLY A 169 -3.74 0.16 14.62
C GLY A 169 -3.42 1.18 13.55
N GLY A 170 -2.34 0.95 12.81
CA GLY A 170 -2.02 1.71 11.62
C GLY A 170 -3.17 1.64 10.64
N CYS A 171 -3.79 2.76 10.35
CA CYS A 171 -4.75 2.87 9.27
C CYS A 171 -3.99 3.06 7.98
N VAL A 172 -4.28 2.21 7.05
CA VAL A 172 -3.89 2.36 5.65
C VAL A 172 -4.85 3.28 4.93
#